data_12d536955dfb131b92b6a9456a6ea550
#
_entry.id   12d536955dfb131b92b6a9456a6ea550
#
_cell.length_a   1.000
_cell.length_b   1.000
_cell.length_c   1.000
_cell.angle_alpha   90.00
_cell.angle_beta   90.00
_cell.angle_gamma   90.00
#
_symmetry.space_group_name_H-M   'P 1'
#
loop_
_entity.id
_entity.type
_entity.pdbx_description
1 polymer ?
#
loop_
_entity_poly.entity_id
_entity_poly.type
_entity_poly.pdbx_seq_one_letter_code
_entity_poly.pdbx_strand_id
1 'polypeptide(L)'
;MSLDLTAALARALPEPAPAGLGARLAKAAPFGRGPAPALATGLAAKPILQLNDVPVPLNPTDYRNPYSNTNPQGDQRTLYAFRALVDPVPEFGRAYRPSARSTERIYQNLVQGASVGQGQDFTTAVLASARRAFEESALENLVITPGKWHPVYAAPSDWYDPAQLGHFQPIDLDLTESNGSGPFLLLAGSERLQWRLGDPRRPEATKQPDPDTRPTSLRFRCLQVTLERPWLDFELFGLRGWYLQGQPEGYYSTGQTATNQGVLPLVPTCLLLGTDIRLDARVGPNDRDLVRRAVATGASLSLGPFELGSVALAGDRVQAVPADKPALYLVGWCSDLVPLSPFTPGN
;
A
#
# COMPACT_ATOMS: atom_id res chain seq x y z
N MET A 1 2.54 14.14 -24.51
CA MET A 1 3.05 12.98 -23.73
C MET A 1 2.57 13.17 -22.29
N SER A 2 1.66 12.34 -21.81
CA SER A 2 1.17 12.45 -20.43
C SER A 2 2.30 12.03 -19.49
N LEU A 3 2.62 12.86 -18.51
CA LEU A 3 3.60 12.53 -17.49
C LEU A 3 3.05 11.41 -16.62
N ASP A 4 3.81 10.36 -16.44
CA ASP A 4 3.49 9.25 -15.55
C ASP A 4 4.17 9.45 -14.20
N LEU A 5 3.47 10.12 -13.28
CA LEU A 5 3.96 10.39 -11.92
C LEU A 5 4.22 9.11 -11.14
N THR A 6 3.38 8.08 -11.32
CA THR A 6 3.58 6.80 -10.66
C THR A 6 4.86 6.13 -11.13
N ALA A 7 5.14 6.17 -12.44
CA ALA A 7 6.38 5.63 -12.96
C ALA A 7 7.61 6.43 -12.50
N ALA A 8 7.51 7.76 -12.40
CA ALA A 8 8.59 8.58 -11.88
C ALA A 8 8.90 8.24 -10.41
N LEU A 9 7.88 8.12 -9.57
CA LEU A 9 8.02 7.70 -8.17
C LEU A 9 8.55 6.27 -8.03
N ALA A 10 8.06 5.34 -8.85
CA ALA A 10 8.52 3.95 -8.83
C ALA A 10 10.02 3.82 -9.09
N ARG A 11 10.64 4.77 -9.79
CA ARG A 11 12.08 4.81 -10.02
C ARG A 11 12.87 5.41 -8.86
N ALA A 12 12.30 6.41 -8.21
CA ALA A 12 13.01 7.19 -7.19
C ALA A 12 12.87 6.62 -5.78
N LEU A 13 11.80 5.88 -5.52
CA LEU A 13 11.59 5.26 -4.22
C LEU A 13 12.58 4.09 -4.05
N PRO A 14 13.20 3.95 -2.87
CA PRO A 14 13.98 2.76 -2.54
C PRO A 14 13.07 1.53 -2.52
N GLU A 15 13.64 0.37 -2.78
CA GLU A 15 12.92 -0.89 -2.60
C GLU A 15 12.43 -0.99 -1.14
N PRO A 16 11.14 -1.31 -0.91
CA PRO A 16 10.64 -1.44 0.45
C PRO A 16 11.36 -2.59 1.16
N ALA A 17 11.58 -2.43 2.46
CA ALA A 17 12.07 -3.53 3.27
C ALA A 17 11.14 -4.74 3.12
N PRO A 18 11.68 -5.96 2.91
CA PRO A 18 10.84 -7.13 2.73
C PRO A 18 9.93 -7.32 3.95
N ALA A 19 8.63 -7.21 3.73
CA ALA A 19 7.63 -7.41 4.74
C ALA A 19 7.66 -8.89 5.15
N GLY A 20 8.35 -9.19 6.26
CA GLY A 20 8.26 -10.49 6.96
C GLY A 20 8.75 -11.75 6.22
N LEU A 21 8.64 -11.83 4.89
CA LEU A 21 8.95 -13.02 4.11
C LEU A 21 10.47 -13.26 3.99
N GLY A 22 11.22 -12.24 3.57
CA GLY A 22 12.67 -12.36 3.40
C GLY A 22 13.43 -12.49 4.72
N ALA A 23 12.92 -11.88 5.79
CA ALA A 23 13.54 -11.95 7.11
C ALA A 23 13.33 -13.28 7.83
N ARG A 24 12.25 -14.01 7.54
CA ARG A 24 11.98 -15.34 8.11
C ARG A 24 12.71 -16.45 7.39
N LEU A 25 12.85 -16.37 6.05
CA LEU A 25 13.68 -17.32 5.29
C LEU A 25 15.16 -17.29 5.70
N ALA A 26 15.67 -16.12 6.11
CA ALA A 26 17.03 -16.00 6.66
C ALA A 26 17.19 -16.57 8.08
N LYS A 27 16.10 -16.79 8.83
CA LYS A 27 16.11 -17.34 10.19
C LYS A 27 15.62 -18.78 10.31
N ALA A 28 15.06 -19.37 9.25
CA ALA A 28 14.71 -20.79 9.22
C ALA A 28 15.99 -21.61 9.08
N ALA A 29 16.68 -21.83 10.18
CA ALA A 29 17.78 -22.79 10.30
C ALA A 29 17.23 -24.23 10.28
N PRO A 30 18.07 -25.24 10.05
CA PRO A 30 17.82 -26.36 9.17
C PRO A 30 17.05 -27.47 9.88
N PHE A 31 15.85 -27.74 9.46
CA PHE A 31 15.26 -29.07 9.72
C PHE A 31 15.41 -29.94 8.47
N GLY A 32 16.24 -30.98 8.63
CA GLY A 32 16.20 -32.24 7.87
C GLY A 32 16.49 -32.15 6.37
N ARG A 33 17.57 -32.81 5.95
CA ARG A 33 17.92 -33.11 4.55
C ARG A 33 16.82 -33.98 3.88
N GLY A 34 15.79 -33.30 3.36
CA GLY A 34 14.93 -33.82 2.29
C GLY A 34 15.06 -32.90 1.09
N PRO A 35 14.84 -33.37 -0.16
CA PRO A 35 14.77 -32.47 -1.29
C PRO A 35 13.68 -31.43 -0.99
N ALA A 36 14.04 -30.17 -0.91
CA ALA A 36 13.09 -29.08 -0.76
C ALA A 36 12.04 -29.25 -1.88
N PRO A 37 10.73 -29.30 -1.57
CA PRO A 37 9.72 -29.24 -2.61
C PRO A 37 10.03 -28.00 -3.42
N ALA A 38 9.94 -28.11 -4.74
CA ALA A 38 10.13 -26.99 -5.64
C ALA A 38 9.11 -25.92 -5.23
N LEU A 39 9.53 -25.03 -4.34
CA LEU A 39 8.95 -23.70 -4.25
C LEU A 39 8.91 -23.24 -5.69
N ALA A 40 7.74 -22.87 -6.19
CA ALA A 40 7.67 -22.18 -7.45
C ALA A 40 8.69 -21.04 -7.30
N THR A 41 9.86 -21.22 -7.91
CA THR A 41 10.93 -20.22 -7.95
C THR A 41 10.44 -19.08 -8.83
N GLY A 42 9.37 -18.42 -8.36
CA GLY A 42 9.04 -17.09 -8.75
C GLY A 42 10.16 -16.23 -8.18
N LEU A 43 10.95 -15.63 -9.04
CA LEU A 43 11.69 -14.41 -8.74
C LEU A 43 10.87 -13.60 -7.74
N ALA A 44 11.49 -13.11 -6.67
CA ALA A 44 10.85 -12.21 -5.74
C ALA A 44 10.13 -11.15 -6.58
N ALA A 45 8.83 -11.30 -6.72
CA ALA A 45 8.07 -10.45 -7.63
C ALA A 45 8.20 -9.04 -7.08
N LYS A 46 8.61 -8.10 -7.93
CA LYS A 46 8.72 -6.70 -7.53
C LYS A 46 7.39 -6.27 -6.89
N PRO A 47 7.42 -5.56 -5.74
CA PRO A 47 6.21 -5.05 -5.14
C PRO A 47 5.47 -4.12 -6.11
N ILE A 48 4.16 -4.16 -6.06
CA ILE A 48 3.29 -3.34 -6.90
C ILE A 48 3.09 -2.00 -6.21
N LEU A 49 3.39 -0.91 -6.91
CA LEU A 49 3.15 0.45 -6.46
C LEU A 49 1.80 0.94 -6.99
N GLN A 50 0.95 1.43 -6.09
CA GLN A 50 -0.30 2.10 -6.40
C GLN A 50 -0.36 3.44 -5.66
N LEU A 51 -0.60 4.54 -6.36
CA LEU A 51 -0.82 5.85 -5.75
C LEU A 51 -2.31 6.07 -5.50
N ASN A 52 -2.64 6.82 -4.45
CA ASN A 52 -4.00 7.27 -4.22
C ASN A 52 -4.45 8.25 -5.33
N ASP A 53 -5.72 8.20 -5.70
CA ASP A 53 -6.31 9.15 -6.68
C ASP A 53 -6.51 10.55 -6.07
N VAL A 54 -6.47 10.66 -4.75
CA VAL A 54 -6.74 11.89 -3.99
C VAL A 54 -5.78 12.01 -2.81
N PRO A 55 -5.51 13.21 -2.31
CA PRO A 55 -4.81 13.38 -1.05
C PRO A 55 -5.60 12.74 0.10
N VAL A 56 -4.93 11.94 0.90
CA VAL A 56 -5.52 11.31 2.10
C VAL A 56 -4.76 11.85 3.31
N PRO A 57 -5.27 12.94 3.93
CA PRO A 57 -4.63 13.48 5.12
C PRO A 57 -4.79 12.51 6.28
N LEU A 58 -3.70 12.26 6.98
CA LEU A 58 -3.66 11.46 8.20
C LEU A 58 -3.53 12.38 9.41
N ASN A 59 -4.36 12.13 10.41
CA ASN A 59 -4.18 12.76 11.71
C ASN A 59 -3.32 11.82 12.58
N PRO A 60 -2.07 12.19 12.91
CA PRO A 60 -1.18 11.34 13.68
C PRO A 60 -1.77 10.88 15.03
N THR A 61 -2.64 11.68 15.65
CA THR A 61 -3.24 11.32 16.94
C THR A 61 -4.17 10.13 16.87
N ASP A 62 -4.78 9.85 15.70
CA ASP A 62 -5.70 8.74 15.51
C ASP A 62 -4.97 7.38 15.49
N TYR A 63 -3.66 7.40 15.24
CA TYR A 63 -2.82 6.22 15.06
C TYR A 63 -1.70 6.12 16.09
N ARG A 64 -1.64 7.03 17.05
CA ARG A 64 -0.61 7.04 18.08
C ARG A 64 -0.71 5.80 18.95
N ASN A 65 0.14 4.84 18.69
CA ASN A 65 0.18 3.58 19.42
C ASN A 65 1.50 3.44 20.19
N PRO A 66 1.49 3.50 21.53
CA PRO A 66 2.69 3.36 22.35
C PRO A 66 3.17 1.90 22.44
N TYR A 67 3.07 1.16 21.34
CA TYR A 67 3.56 -0.20 21.25
C TYR A 67 5.04 -0.28 21.63
N SER A 68 5.37 -1.21 22.50
CA SER A 68 6.73 -1.48 22.94
C SER A 68 6.86 -2.94 23.39
N ASN A 69 8.09 -3.39 23.65
CA ASN A 69 8.34 -4.73 24.20
C ASN A 69 7.66 -4.95 25.57
N THR A 70 7.44 -3.88 26.34
CA THR A 70 6.75 -3.92 27.63
C THR A 70 5.24 -3.70 27.51
N ASN A 71 4.78 -3.16 26.39
CA ASN A 71 3.37 -3.00 26.05
C ASN A 71 3.13 -3.48 24.60
N PRO A 72 3.13 -4.79 24.38
CA PRO A 72 3.08 -5.34 23.02
C PRO A 72 1.72 -5.16 22.34
N GLN A 73 0.68 -4.81 23.07
CA GLN A 73 -0.64 -4.53 22.51
C GLN A 73 -0.87 -3.04 22.27
N GLY A 74 -0.06 -2.16 22.89
CA GLY A 74 -0.23 -0.72 22.80
C GLY A 74 -1.64 -0.24 23.18
N ASP A 75 -2.08 0.86 22.55
CA ASP A 75 -3.48 1.30 22.63
C ASP A 75 -4.33 0.54 21.60
N GLN A 76 -5.21 -0.33 22.07
CA GLN A 76 -6.05 -1.16 21.21
C GLN A 76 -6.97 -0.36 20.28
N ARG A 77 -7.39 0.86 20.67
CA ARG A 77 -8.26 1.69 19.81
C ARG A 77 -7.50 2.20 18.60
N THR A 78 -6.30 2.73 18.81
CA THR A 78 -5.46 3.23 17.73
C THR A 78 -4.95 2.09 16.86
N LEU A 79 -4.62 0.95 17.46
CA LEU A 79 -4.23 -0.25 16.73
C LEU A 79 -5.39 -0.79 15.87
N TYR A 80 -6.62 -0.77 16.38
CA TYR A 80 -7.80 -1.14 15.60
C TYR A 80 -8.08 -0.14 14.46
N ALA A 81 -7.92 1.16 14.73
CA ALA A 81 -8.05 2.19 13.68
C ALA A 81 -7.00 1.99 12.57
N PHE A 82 -5.74 1.68 12.95
CA PHE A 82 -4.69 1.36 11.99
C PHE A 82 -5.02 0.09 11.19
N ARG A 83 -5.45 -0.97 11.87
CA ARG A 83 -5.90 -2.19 11.18
C ARG A 83 -7.02 -1.89 10.19
N ALA A 84 -8.02 -1.08 10.58
CA ALA A 84 -9.12 -0.71 9.69
C ALA A 84 -8.68 0.07 8.44
N LEU A 85 -7.60 0.86 8.56
CA LEU A 85 -6.99 1.56 7.43
C LEU A 85 -6.33 0.58 6.44
N VAL A 86 -5.65 -0.48 6.94
CA VAL A 86 -4.74 -1.32 6.12
C VAL A 86 -5.28 -2.72 5.80
N ASP A 87 -6.46 -3.07 6.31
CA ASP A 87 -7.09 -4.37 6.07
C ASP A 87 -7.81 -4.49 4.71
N PRO A 88 -8.42 -3.43 4.14
CA PRO A 88 -9.10 -3.55 2.88
C PRO A 88 -8.21 -4.10 1.77
N VAL A 89 -8.73 -5.08 1.02
CA VAL A 89 -8.05 -5.61 -0.17
C VAL A 89 -8.05 -4.52 -1.24
N PRO A 90 -6.88 -4.17 -1.81
CA PRO A 90 -6.83 -3.23 -2.92
C PRO A 90 -7.59 -3.75 -4.14
N GLU A 91 -8.26 -2.86 -4.86
CA GLU A 91 -8.70 -3.17 -6.21
C GLU A 91 -7.48 -3.38 -7.12
N PHE A 92 -7.60 -4.35 -8.02
CA PHE A 92 -6.54 -4.65 -8.98
C PHE A 92 -6.55 -3.60 -10.11
N GLY A 93 -5.62 -2.66 -10.05
CA GLY A 93 -5.53 -1.54 -10.98
C GLY A 93 -4.35 -0.62 -10.66
N ARG A 94 -4.14 0.37 -11.50
CA ARG A 94 -3.01 1.30 -11.42
C ARG A 94 -3.03 2.17 -10.16
N ALA A 95 -4.21 2.70 -9.82
CA ALA A 95 -4.40 3.51 -8.64
C ALA A 95 -4.90 2.66 -7.48
N TYR A 96 -4.51 3.04 -6.26
CA TYR A 96 -5.02 2.40 -5.06
C TYR A 96 -6.48 2.78 -4.82
N ARG A 97 -7.30 1.75 -4.65
CA ARG A 97 -8.69 1.87 -4.21
C ARG A 97 -8.99 0.75 -3.23
N PRO A 98 -9.45 1.05 -2.02
CA PRO A 98 -9.87 0.03 -1.09
C PRO A 98 -11.17 -0.60 -1.58
N SER A 99 -11.21 -1.92 -1.66
CA SER A 99 -12.47 -2.64 -1.85
C SER A 99 -13.22 -2.80 -0.52
N ALA A 100 -14.46 -3.29 -0.58
CA ALA A 100 -15.20 -3.66 0.63
C ALA A 100 -14.74 -5.00 1.25
N ARG A 101 -13.74 -5.67 0.66
CA ARG A 101 -13.24 -6.97 1.11
C ARG A 101 -12.16 -6.78 2.18
N SER A 102 -12.18 -7.62 3.21
CA SER A 102 -11.22 -7.66 4.29
C SER A 102 -10.18 -8.74 4.03
N THR A 103 -8.90 -8.37 4.07
CA THR A 103 -7.77 -9.30 3.96
C THR A 103 -7.82 -10.35 5.07
N GLU A 104 -8.08 -9.92 6.32
CA GLU A 104 -8.20 -10.80 7.47
C GLU A 104 -9.29 -11.85 7.26
N ARG A 105 -10.50 -11.42 6.87
CA ARG A 105 -11.64 -12.34 6.70
C ARG A 105 -11.39 -13.33 5.55
N ILE A 106 -10.79 -12.89 4.45
CA ILE A 106 -10.46 -13.79 3.34
C ILE A 106 -9.42 -14.80 3.78
N TYR A 107 -8.37 -14.37 4.49
CA TYR A 107 -7.35 -15.27 5.01
C TYR A 107 -7.91 -16.23 6.06
N GLN A 108 -8.78 -15.77 6.95
CA GLN A 108 -9.51 -16.63 7.89
C GLN A 108 -10.26 -17.76 7.17
N ASN A 109 -11.00 -17.42 6.13
CA ASN A 109 -11.73 -18.43 5.34
C ASN A 109 -10.78 -19.43 4.67
N LEU A 110 -9.59 -18.97 4.24
CA LEU A 110 -8.56 -19.85 3.71
C LEU A 110 -8.09 -20.84 4.76
N VAL A 111 -7.54 -20.35 5.87
CA VAL A 111 -6.93 -21.23 6.88
C VAL A 111 -7.92 -22.17 7.55
N GLN A 112 -9.18 -21.76 7.69
CA GLN A 112 -10.24 -22.60 8.26
C GLN A 112 -10.81 -23.60 7.25
N GLY A 113 -10.98 -23.20 5.98
CA GLY A 113 -11.66 -23.98 4.96
C GLY A 113 -10.75 -24.83 4.08
N ALA A 114 -9.44 -24.55 4.06
CA ALA A 114 -8.52 -25.28 3.20
C ALA A 114 -8.38 -26.75 3.62
N SER A 115 -8.43 -27.62 2.62
CA SER A 115 -8.12 -29.05 2.71
C SER A 115 -6.83 -29.36 1.96
N VAL A 116 -6.15 -30.42 2.34
CA VAL A 116 -4.89 -30.84 1.73
C VAL A 116 -5.07 -32.22 1.10
N GLY A 117 -4.52 -32.40 -0.11
CA GLY A 117 -4.53 -33.67 -0.81
C GLY A 117 -3.66 -34.73 -0.12
N GLN A 118 -3.87 -35.99 -0.49
CA GLN A 118 -3.08 -37.07 0.07
C GLN A 118 -1.59 -36.98 -0.33
N GLY A 119 -0.71 -37.36 0.59
CA GLY A 119 0.75 -37.33 0.36
C GLY A 119 1.40 -35.92 0.38
N GLN A 120 0.68 -34.93 0.87
CA GLN A 120 1.14 -33.54 0.95
C GLN A 120 1.52 -33.14 2.39
N ASP A 121 2.40 -33.91 3.03
CA ASP A 121 2.75 -33.73 4.45
C ASP A 121 3.32 -32.35 4.77
N PHE A 122 4.15 -31.81 3.86
CA PHE A 122 4.73 -30.48 4.01
C PHE A 122 3.62 -29.41 3.97
N THR A 123 2.74 -29.45 2.99
CA THR A 123 1.61 -28.50 2.89
C THR A 123 0.67 -28.61 4.09
N THR A 124 0.45 -29.83 4.60
CA THR A 124 -0.31 -30.07 5.82
C THR A 124 0.34 -29.39 7.03
N ALA A 125 1.65 -29.53 7.18
CA ALA A 125 2.39 -28.89 8.29
C ALA A 125 2.36 -27.37 8.20
N VAL A 126 2.55 -26.79 7.02
CA VAL A 126 2.48 -25.33 6.82
C VAL A 126 1.06 -24.81 7.09
N LEU A 127 0.03 -25.47 6.59
CA LEU A 127 -1.36 -25.08 6.86
C LEU A 127 -1.70 -25.15 8.37
N ALA A 128 -1.22 -26.19 9.05
CA ALA A 128 -1.39 -26.30 10.51
C ALA A 128 -0.66 -25.17 11.27
N SER A 129 0.55 -24.81 10.82
CA SER A 129 1.30 -23.68 11.38
C SER A 129 0.58 -22.35 11.12
N ALA A 130 0.06 -22.13 9.91
CA ALA A 130 -0.71 -20.93 9.56
C ALA A 130 -1.99 -20.80 10.39
N ARG A 131 -2.72 -21.89 10.62
CA ARG A 131 -3.89 -21.93 11.52
C ARG A 131 -3.53 -21.52 12.94
N ARG A 132 -2.45 -22.09 13.46
CA ARG A 132 -1.98 -21.76 14.81
C ARG A 132 -1.56 -20.29 14.92
N ALA A 133 -0.78 -19.79 13.97
CA ALA A 133 -0.36 -18.38 13.94
C ALA A 133 -1.58 -17.45 13.89
N PHE A 134 -2.61 -17.81 13.11
CA PHE A 134 -3.85 -17.05 13.05
C PHE A 134 -4.57 -17.05 14.39
N GLU A 135 -4.71 -18.19 15.06
CA GLU A 135 -5.37 -18.29 16.38
C GLU A 135 -4.62 -17.56 17.50
N GLU A 136 -3.29 -17.75 17.57
CA GLU A 136 -2.44 -17.20 18.64
C GLU A 136 -2.24 -15.68 18.54
N SER A 137 -2.34 -15.09 17.37
CA SER A 137 -2.21 -13.64 17.15
C SER A 137 -3.48 -12.85 17.38
N ALA A 138 -4.60 -13.52 17.63
CA ALA A 138 -5.88 -12.85 17.87
C ALA A 138 -5.88 -12.07 19.19
N LEU A 139 -6.39 -10.84 19.15
CA LEU A 139 -6.65 -10.02 20.31
C LEU A 139 -8.13 -10.03 20.65
N GLU A 140 -8.43 -10.00 21.95
CA GLU A 140 -9.79 -9.81 22.45
C GLU A 140 -10.01 -8.34 22.79
N ASN A 141 -11.08 -7.78 22.27
CA ASN A 141 -11.50 -6.43 22.62
C ASN A 141 -12.98 -6.37 22.87
N LEU A 142 -13.35 -6.18 24.13
CA LEU A 142 -14.75 -6.13 24.57
C LEU A 142 -15.38 -4.73 24.38
N VAL A 143 -14.57 -3.69 24.15
CA VAL A 143 -15.02 -2.29 24.16
C VAL A 143 -15.37 -1.81 22.75
N ILE A 144 -14.54 -2.15 21.75
CA ILE A 144 -14.68 -1.64 20.38
C ILE A 144 -15.35 -2.68 19.48
N THR A 145 -14.92 -3.93 19.61
CA THR A 145 -15.43 -5.04 18.80
C THR A 145 -15.60 -6.24 19.71
N PRO A 146 -16.81 -6.63 20.05
CA PRO A 146 -17.00 -7.85 20.81
C PRO A 146 -16.50 -9.03 19.98
N GLY A 147 -15.52 -9.76 20.54
CA GLY A 147 -14.90 -10.91 19.90
C GLY A 147 -13.42 -10.73 19.57
N LYS A 148 -12.88 -11.71 18.86
CA LYS A 148 -11.47 -11.77 18.46
C LYS A 148 -11.26 -11.00 17.15
N TRP A 149 -10.15 -10.31 17.05
CA TRP A 149 -9.69 -9.63 15.85
C TRP A 149 -8.17 -9.71 15.73
N HIS A 150 -7.62 -9.52 14.55
CA HIS A 150 -6.20 -9.68 14.28
C HIS A 150 -5.55 -8.32 14.01
N PRO A 151 -4.48 -7.99 14.75
CA PRO A 151 -3.79 -6.71 14.59
C PRO A 151 -2.92 -6.68 13.32
N VAL A 152 -2.66 -5.47 12.85
CA VAL A 152 -1.58 -5.15 11.90
C VAL A 152 -0.68 -4.15 12.58
N TYR A 153 0.62 -4.41 12.58
CA TYR A 153 1.62 -3.53 13.16
C TYR A 153 2.36 -2.76 12.07
N ALA A 154 2.90 -1.61 12.43
CA ALA A 154 3.68 -0.75 11.55
C ALA A 154 5.15 -0.76 11.96
N ALA A 155 6.04 -0.78 10.98
CA ALA A 155 7.46 -0.58 11.20
C ALA A 155 7.97 0.56 10.27
N PRO A 156 8.52 1.66 10.86
CA PRO A 156 8.71 1.93 12.28
C PRO A 156 7.40 2.17 13.03
N SER A 157 7.37 1.82 14.32
CA SER A 157 6.15 1.90 15.15
C SER A 157 5.74 3.33 15.53
N ASP A 158 6.66 4.28 15.39
CA ASP A 158 6.49 5.71 15.65
C ASP A 158 6.27 6.54 14.37
N TRP A 159 5.90 5.88 13.27
CA TRP A 159 5.67 6.50 11.96
C TRP A 159 4.71 7.70 11.96
N TYR A 160 3.82 7.73 12.93
CA TYR A 160 2.82 8.79 13.10
C TYR A 160 3.38 10.05 13.76
N ASP A 161 4.58 10.03 14.34
CA ASP A 161 5.17 11.18 15.00
C ASP A 161 5.89 12.10 14.01
N PRO A 162 5.33 13.26 13.68
CA PRO A 162 5.97 14.19 12.75
C PRO A 162 7.27 14.80 13.28
N ALA A 163 7.56 14.66 14.59
CA ALA A 163 8.85 15.07 15.15
C ALA A 163 9.99 14.10 14.74
N GLN A 164 9.65 12.86 14.36
CA GLN A 164 10.60 11.85 13.89
C GLN A 164 10.91 12.00 12.39
N LEU A 165 11.07 13.24 11.94
CA LEU A 165 11.41 13.52 10.52
C LEU A 165 12.70 12.86 10.05
N GLY A 166 13.55 12.38 10.96
CA GLY A 166 14.75 11.60 10.63
C GLY A 166 14.45 10.29 9.89
N HIS A 167 13.27 9.71 10.07
CA HIS A 167 12.83 8.52 9.33
C HIS A 167 12.38 8.84 7.90
N PHE A 168 12.02 10.10 7.63
CA PHE A 168 11.55 10.53 6.32
C PHE A 168 12.73 10.87 5.40
N GLN A 169 12.83 10.16 4.29
CA GLN A 169 13.85 10.41 3.27
C GLN A 169 13.39 11.51 2.30
N PRO A 170 14.27 12.43 1.89
CA PRO A 170 13.94 13.41 0.87
C PRO A 170 13.83 12.73 -0.49
N ILE A 171 12.75 13.00 -1.21
CA ILE A 171 12.53 12.63 -2.61
C ILE A 171 12.57 13.92 -3.43
N ASP A 172 13.44 13.98 -4.40
CA ASP A 172 13.55 15.11 -5.35
C ASP A 172 13.52 14.55 -6.78
N LEU A 173 12.43 14.82 -7.48
CA LEU A 173 12.17 14.31 -8.81
C LEU A 173 12.20 15.44 -9.83
N ASP A 174 13.10 15.35 -10.80
CA ASP A 174 12.93 16.06 -12.07
C ASP A 174 11.97 15.25 -12.97
N LEU A 175 10.81 15.84 -13.19
CA LEU A 175 9.74 15.20 -13.97
C LEU A 175 9.87 15.48 -15.46
N THR A 176 10.90 16.19 -15.89
CA THR A 176 11.21 16.42 -17.32
C THR A 176 11.97 15.24 -17.93
N GLU A 177 12.60 14.40 -17.11
CA GLU A 177 13.34 13.21 -17.53
C GLU A 177 12.46 11.94 -17.44
N SER A 178 12.43 11.13 -18.52
CA SER A 178 11.47 10.03 -18.65
C SER A 178 12.09 8.62 -18.80
N ASN A 179 13.31 8.38 -18.31
CA ASN A 179 13.99 7.10 -18.58
C ASN A 179 14.29 6.26 -17.34
N GLY A 180 13.99 4.94 -17.43
CA GLY A 180 14.44 3.90 -16.51
C GLY A 180 13.32 3.06 -15.90
N SER A 181 13.67 1.85 -15.45
CA SER A 181 12.83 0.94 -14.66
C SER A 181 13.20 1.06 -13.18
N GLY A 182 12.21 1.11 -12.29
CA GLY A 182 12.41 1.14 -10.85
C GLY A 182 12.27 -0.25 -10.19
N PRO A 183 12.40 -0.30 -8.85
CA PRO A 183 12.22 -1.53 -8.08
C PRO A 183 10.77 -2.00 -8.00
N PHE A 184 9.81 -1.20 -8.44
CA PHE A 184 8.39 -1.51 -8.36
C PHE A 184 7.82 -1.95 -9.70
N LEU A 185 6.78 -2.80 -9.63
CA LEU A 185 5.91 -3.13 -10.73
C LEU A 185 4.71 -2.15 -10.75
N LEU A 186 4.30 -1.75 -11.95
CA LEU A 186 3.11 -0.95 -12.15
C LEU A 186 2.06 -1.76 -12.90
N LEU A 187 0.85 -1.79 -12.37
CA LEU A 187 -0.27 -2.43 -13.06
C LEU A 187 -0.71 -1.62 -14.27
N ALA A 188 -1.38 -2.29 -15.21
CA ALA A 188 -1.91 -1.65 -16.40
C ALA A 188 -3.00 -0.62 -16.06
N GLY A 189 -3.10 0.41 -16.87
CA GLY A 189 -4.09 1.46 -16.72
C GLY A 189 -3.48 2.85 -16.97
N SER A 190 -4.33 3.87 -17.02
CA SER A 190 -3.93 5.27 -17.11
C SER A 190 -3.95 5.91 -15.72
N GLU A 191 -3.01 6.78 -15.46
CA GLU A 191 -3.04 7.66 -14.30
C GLU A 191 -4.24 8.61 -14.41
N ARG A 192 -5.01 8.73 -13.34
CA ARG A 192 -6.16 9.66 -13.27
C ARG A 192 -5.83 10.83 -12.36
N LEU A 193 -4.77 11.55 -12.70
CA LEU A 193 -4.49 12.79 -12.01
C LEU A 193 -5.66 13.76 -12.22
N GLN A 194 -6.07 14.40 -11.14
CA GLN A 194 -7.09 15.45 -11.16
C GLN A 194 -6.64 16.61 -10.30
N TRP A 195 -6.86 17.81 -10.81
CA TRP A 195 -6.82 19.01 -9.98
C TRP A 195 -8.03 19.02 -9.05
N ARG A 196 -7.79 19.39 -7.79
CA ARG A 196 -8.84 19.63 -6.80
C ARG A 196 -8.57 20.94 -6.08
N LEU A 197 -9.61 21.74 -5.94
CA LEU A 197 -9.57 23.00 -5.22
C LEU A 197 -10.34 22.85 -3.91
N GLY A 198 -9.79 23.36 -2.80
CA GLY A 198 -10.39 23.28 -1.48
C GLY A 198 -10.04 22.00 -0.72
N ASP A 199 -10.83 21.65 0.27
CA ASP A 199 -10.62 20.43 1.09
C ASP A 199 -10.61 19.17 0.22
N PRO A 200 -9.57 18.34 0.29
CA PRO A 200 -9.50 17.08 -0.49
C PRO A 200 -10.69 16.14 -0.29
N ARG A 201 -11.31 16.19 0.89
CA ARG A 201 -12.48 15.35 1.22
C ARG A 201 -13.79 15.91 0.64
N ARG A 202 -13.86 17.24 0.43
CA ARG A 202 -15.02 17.95 -0.11
C ARG A 202 -14.56 19.08 -1.04
N PRO A 203 -14.01 18.74 -2.20
CA PRO A 203 -13.45 19.73 -3.11
C PRO A 203 -14.55 20.65 -3.65
N GLU A 204 -14.25 21.95 -3.70
CA GLU A 204 -15.10 22.95 -4.33
C GLU A 204 -15.15 22.79 -5.84
N ALA A 205 -14.04 22.33 -6.43
CA ALA A 205 -13.93 22.00 -7.84
C ALA A 205 -12.97 20.84 -8.09
N THR A 206 -13.31 19.98 -9.05
CA THR A 206 -12.46 18.91 -9.54
C THR A 206 -12.37 19.02 -11.05
N LYS A 207 -11.15 18.89 -11.59
CA LYS A 207 -10.89 19.06 -13.03
C LYS A 207 -9.78 18.15 -13.50
N GLN A 208 -9.94 17.56 -14.68
CA GLN A 208 -8.85 16.89 -15.39
C GLN A 208 -7.79 17.94 -15.78
N PRO A 209 -6.50 17.65 -15.61
CA PRO A 209 -5.45 18.54 -16.08
C PRO A 209 -5.56 18.81 -17.58
N ASP A 210 -5.29 20.04 -17.94
CA ASP A 210 -5.12 20.41 -19.35
C ASP A 210 -4.01 19.55 -19.98
N PRO A 211 -4.16 19.06 -21.21
CA PRO A 211 -3.12 18.33 -21.93
C PRO A 211 -1.76 19.05 -22.01
N ASP A 212 -1.78 20.38 -21.92
CA ASP A 212 -0.58 21.22 -21.92
C ASP A 212 0.00 21.45 -20.51
N THR A 213 -0.70 21.03 -19.46
CA THR A 213 -0.17 21.08 -18.10
C THR A 213 0.94 20.05 -17.93
N ARG A 214 2.10 20.51 -17.46
CA ARG A 214 3.31 19.73 -17.29
C ARG A 214 3.89 19.95 -15.88
N PRO A 215 3.72 19.01 -14.94
CA PRO A 215 4.55 18.97 -13.74
C PRO A 215 6.03 18.90 -14.13
N THR A 216 6.86 19.72 -13.51
CA THR A 216 8.28 19.83 -13.82
C THR A 216 9.18 19.30 -12.72
N SER A 217 8.76 19.44 -11.47
CA SER A 217 9.45 18.83 -10.34
C SER A 217 8.48 18.44 -9.24
N LEU A 218 8.85 17.41 -8.47
CA LEU A 218 8.13 17.00 -7.27
C LEU A 218 9.15 16.74 -6.16
N ARG A 219 9.02 17.46 -5.06
CA ARG A 219 9.84 17.30 -3.88
C ARG A 219 8.96 17.06 -2.66
N PHE A 220 9.31 16.08 -1.85
CA PHE A 220 8.64 15.81 -0.59
C PHE A 220 9.52 14.92 0.29
N ARG A 221 9.15 14.79 1.54
CA ARG A 221 9.77 13.83 2.44
C ARG A 221 8.88 12.59 2.50
N CYS A 222 9.47 11.43 2.24
CA CYS A 222 8.78 10.17 2.14
C CYS A 222 9.17 9.21 3.26
N LEU A 223 8.20 8.56 3.87
CA LEU A 223 8.41 7.42 4.77
C LEU A 223 7.68 6.19 4.21
N GLN A 224 8.40 5.09 4.07
CA GLN A 224 7.82 3.78 3.80
C GLN A 224 7.57 3.08 5.13
N VAL A 225 6.31 2.78 5.40
CA VAL A 225 5.87 2.08 6.63
C VAL A 225 5.53 0.65 6.28
N THR A 226 6.37 -0.28 6.69
CA THR A 226 6.12 -1.72 6.50
C THR A 226 4.94 -2.19 7.36
N LEU A 227 4.09 -3.04 6.80
CA LEU A 227 2.93 -3.63 7.45
C LEU A 227 3.24 -5.05 7.90
N GLU A 228 3.21 -5.30 9.19
CA GLU A 228 3.46 -6.61 9.77
C GLU A 228 2.13 -7.25 10.22
N ARG A 229 1.85 -8.43 9.66
CA ARG A 229 0.67 -9.25 9.96
C ARG A 229 1.12 -10.58 10.53
N PRO A 230 1.28 -10.74 11.85
CA PRO A 230 1.78 -11.98 12.45
C PRO A 230 0.87 -13.19 12.20
N TRP A 231 -0.39 -12.91 11.86
CA TRP A 231 -1.42 -13.90 11.57
C TRP A 231 -1.45 -14.36 10.11
N LEU A 232 -0.75 -13.68 9.19
CA LEU A 232 -0.78 -13.98 7.77
C LEU A 232 0.53 -14.65 7.35
N ASP A 233 0.44 -15.91 6.95
CA ASP A 233 1.53 -16.64 6.31
C ASP A 233 1.36 -16.56 4.80
N PHE A 234 2.14 -15.68 4.17
CA PHE A 234 2.04 -15.44 2.73
C PHE A 234 2.55 -16.63 1.90
N GLU A 235 3.44 -17.45 2.46
CA GLU A 235 4.00 -18.62 1.78
C GLU A 235 2.92 -19.66 1.43
N LEU A 236 1.85 -19.71 2.24
CA LEU A 236 0.72 -20.61 2.02
C LEU A 236 0.10 -20.42 0.63
N PHE A 237 0.06 -19.20 0.10
CA PHE A 237 -0.48 -18.95 -1.24
C PHE A 237 0.38 -19.55 -2.35
N GLY A 238 1.68 -19.69 -2.16
CA GLY A 238 2.60 -20.29 -3.13
C GLY A 238 2.68 -21.83 -3.08
N LEU A 239 2.06 -22.45 -2.08
CA LEU A 239 2.12 -23.90 -1.91
C LEU A 239 1.11 -24.62 -2.81
N ARG A 240 1.53 -25.78 -3.31
CA ARG A 240 0.66 -26.71 -4.01
C ARG A 240 0.06 -27.74 -3.02
N GLY A 241 -1.00 -28.40 -3.46
CA GLY A 241 -1.59 -29.52 -2.74
C GLY A 241 -2.67 -29.16 -1.73
N TRP A 242 -2.98 -27.88 -1.52
CA TRP A 242 -4.17 -27.47 -0.79
C TRP A 242 -5.25 -26.94 -1.75
N TYR A 243 -6.49 -27.05 -1.35
CA TYR A 243 -7.65 -26.59 -2.11
C TYR A 243 -8.80 -26.18 -1.19
N LEU A 244 -9.73 -25.41 -1.73
CA LEU A 244 -11.03 -25.17 -1.10
C LEU A 244 -12.10 -25.94 -1.84
N GLN A 245 -12.91 -26.66 -1.11
CA GLN A 245 -14.00 -27.43 -1.71
C GLN A 245 -14.96 -26.50 -2.47
N GLY A 246 -15.22 -26.82 -3.73
CA GLY A 246 -16.12 -26.05 -4.58
C GLY A 246 -15.54 -24.75 -5.14
N GLN A 247 -14.29 -24.41 -4.86
CA GLN A 247 -13.64 -23.25 -5.44
C GLN A 247 -12.68 -23.63 -6.58
N PRO A 248 -12.65 -22.84 -7.67
CA PRO A 248 -11.77 -23.12 -8.79
C PRO A 248 -10.30 -22.75 -8.48
N GLU A 249 -9.41 -23.23 -9.35
CA GLU A 249 -8.03 -22.73 -9.42
C GLU A 249 -8.03 -21.20 -9.58
N GLY A 250 -7.09 -20.54 -8.90
CA GLY A 250 -6.99 -19.07 -8.96
C GLY A 250 -8.09 -18.32 -8.23
N TYR A 251 -8.89 -18.98 -7.40
CA TYR A 251 -9.96 -18.33 -6.62
C TYR A 251 -9.44 -17.14 -5.79
N TYR A 252 -8.28 -17.29 -5.13
CA TYR A 252 -7.67 -16.17 -4.40
C TYR A 252 -6.97 -15.21 -5.32
N SER A 253 -6.19 -15.73 -6.26
CA SER A 253 -5.42 -14.94 -7.22
C SER A 253 -5.05 -15.80 -8.44
N THR A 254 -5.09 -15.20 -9.61
CA THR A 254 -4.55 -15.83 -10.83
C THR A 254 -3.04 -15.68 -10.96
N GLY A 255 -2.38 -14.90 -10.09
CA GLY A 255 -0.96 -14.61 -10.16
C GLY A 255 -0.53 -13.71 -11.33
N GLN A 256 -1.48 -13.22 -12.14
CA GLN A 256 -1.20 -12.46 -13.34
C GLN A 256 -1.19 -10.95 -13.04
N THR A 257 -0.31 -10.22 -13.73
CA THR A 257 -0.16 -8.75 -13.59
C THR A 257 -0.99 -7.96 -14.59
N ALA A 258 -1.51 -8.58 -15.64
CA ALA A 258 -2.36 -7.92 -16.64
C ALA A 258 -3.82 -7.84 -16.17
N THR A 259 -4.33 -8.96 -15.66
CA THR A 259 -5.70 -9.08 -15.10
C THR A 259 -5.68 -10.07 -13.96
N ASN A 260 -6.32 -9.73 -12.85
CA ASN A 260 -6.46 -10.65 -11.73
C ASN A 260 -7.83 -10.47 -11.08
N GLN A 261 -8.70 -11.44 -11.26
CA GLN A 261 -10.07 -11.43 -10.76
C GLN A 261 -10.25 -12.19 -9.44
N GLY A 262 -9.16 -12.65 -8.85
CA GLY A 262 -9.19 -13.33 -7.56
C GLY A 262 -9.79 -12.48 -6.44
N VAL A 263 -10.20 -13.14 -5.36
CA VAL A 263 -10.78 -12.43 -4.20
C VAL A 263 -9.72 -11.71 -3.37
N LEU A 264 -8.44 -12.10 -3.49
CA LEU A 264 -7.29 -11.51 -2.82
C LEU A 264 -6.11 -11.39 -3.81
N PRO A 265 -6.20 -10.53 -4.83
CA PRO A 265 -5.13 -10.42 -5.83
C PRO A 265 -3.87 -9.75 -5.29
N LEU A 266 -4.03 -8.86 -4.31
CA LEU A 266 -2.99 -8.03 -3.72
C LEU A 266 -3.09 -8.04 -2.20
N VAL A 267 -1.94 -8.06 -1.54
CA VAL A 267 -1.84 -7.84 -0.09
C VAL A 267 -0.97 -6.60 0.13
N PRO A 268 -1.50 -5.53 0.76
CA PRO A 268 -0.70 -4.36 1.08
C PRO A 268 0.43 -4.72 2.05
N THR A 269 1.65 -4.33 1.74
CA THR A 269 2.85 -4.62 2.55
C THR A 269 3.55 -3.35 3.03
N CYS A 270 3.23 -2.20 2.42
CA CYS A 270 3.83 -0.94 2.80
C CYS A 270 2.89 0.24 2.51
N LEU A 271 2.88 1.22 3.41
CA LEU A 271 2.31 2.55 3.18
C LEU A 271 3.40 3.51 2.73
N LEU A 272 3.07 4.38 1.78
CA LEU A 272 3.89 5.51 1.39
C LEU A 272 3.31 6.78 2.01
N LEU A 273 4.01 7.33 2.99
CA LEU A 273 3.64 8.57 3.64
C LEU A 273 4.45 9.72 3.07
N GLY A 274 3.80 10.85 2.88
CA GLY A 274 4.42 12.08 2.38
C GLY A 274 4.14 13.27 3.28
N THR A 275 5.15 14.12 3.43
CA THR A 275 5.03 15.42 4.10
C THR A 275 5.92 16.45 3.40
N ASP A 276 5.69 17.75 3.63
CA ASP A 276 6.42 18.86 2.98
C ASP A 276 6.40 18.72 1.43
N ILE A 277 5.19 18.49 0.89
CA ILE A 277 5.00 18.23 -0.53
C ILE A 277 5.10 19.55 -1.31
N ARG A 278 5.96 19.58 -2.32
CA ARG A 278 6.17 20.71 -3.24
C ARG A 278 6.16 20.19 -4.67
N LEU A 279 5.26 20.70 -5.46
CA LEU A 279 5.17 20.38 -6.87
C LEU A 279 5.24 21.67 -7.68
N ASP A 280 6.16 21.73 -8.61
CA ASP A 280 6.24 22.79 -9.60
C ASP A 280 5.64 22.27 -10.91
N ALA A 281 4.83 23.08 -11.57
CA ALA A 281 4.23 22.73 -12.85
C ALA A 281 4.09 23.94 -13.75
N ARG A 282 4.15 23.72 -15.06
CA ARG A 282 3.61 24.64 -16.06
C ARG A 282 2.15 24.28 -16.27
N VAL A 283 1.26 25.29 -16.12
CA VAL A 283 -0.18 25.06 -16.28
C VAL A 283 -0.64 25.49 -17.67
N GLY A 284 -1.35 24.59 -18.32
CA GLY A 284 -2.01 24.88 -19.59
C GLY A 284 -3.08 25.96 -19.44
N PRO A 285 -3.51 26.57 -20.59
CA PRO A 285 -4.46 27.69 -20.58
C PRO A 285 -5.74 27.41 -19.79
N ASN A 286 -6.27 26.19 -19.93
CA ASN A 286 -7.52 25.82 -19.28
C ASN A 286 -7.40 25.66 -17.76
N ASP A 287 -6.21 25.39 -17.21
CA ASP A 287 -6.00 25.19 -15.77
C ASP A 287 -5.70 26.49 -15.05
N ARG A 288 -5.31 27.54 -15.77
CA ARG A 288 -4.92 28.84 -15.18
C ARG A 288 -6.00 29.46 -14.30
N ASP A 289 -7.26 29.35 -14.70
CA ASP A 289 -8.36 29.92 -13.93
C ASP A 289 -8.58 29.20 -12.60
N LEU A 290 -8.41 27.88 -12.59
CA LEU A 290 -8.47 27.12 -11.33
C LEU A 290 -7.35 27.52 -10.39
N VAL A 291 -6.11 27.63 -10.91
CA VAL A 291 -4.94 28.02 -10.12
C VAL A 291 -5.08 29.48 -9.65
N ARG A 292 -5.56 30.42 -10.49
CA ARG A 292 -5.82 31.80 -10.08
C ARG A 292 -6.85 31.88 -8.97
N ARG A 293 -7.90 31.05 -9.02
CA ARG A 293 -8.88 30.96 -7.93
C ARG A 293 -8.22 30.49 -6.64
N ALA A 294 -7.40 29.45 -6.69
CA ALA A 294 -6.65 28.97 -5.53
C ALA A 294 -5.81 30.09 -4.91
N VAL A 295 -5.04 30.82 -5.73
CA VAL A 295 -4.22 31.96 -5.27
C VAL A 295 -5.08 33.08 -4.69
N ALA A 296 -6.18 33.47 -5.37
CA ALA A 296 -7.03 34.58 -4.95
C ALA A 296 -7.80 34.31 -3.66
N THR A 297 -8.21 33.06 -3.43
CA THR A 297 -9.00 32.66 -2.24
C THR A 297 -8.14 32.09 -1.12
N GLY A 298 -6.86 31.79 -1.37
CA GLY A 298 -6.02 31.04 -0.43
C GLY A 298 -6.47 29.59 -0.23
N ALA A 299 -7.34 29.10 -1.10
CA ALA A 299 -7.82 27.71 -1.04
C ALA A 299 -6.70 26.74 -1.39
N SER A 300 -6.69 25.58 -0.73
CA SER A 300 -5.74 24.53 -1.02
C SER A 300 -5.94 23.99 -2.43
N LEU A 301 -4.83 23.62 -3.07
CA LEU A 301 -4.81 22.99 -4.40
C LEU A 301 -4.11 21.65 -4.29
N SER A 302 -4.63 20.63 -4.95
CA SER A 302 -3.97 19.32 -5.05
C SER A 302 -3.97 18.78 -6.47
N LEU A 303 -2.99 17.92 -6.76
CA LEU A 303 -2.88 17.17 -8.00
C LEU A 303 -2.70 15.67 -7.69
N GLY A 304 -3.71 14.87 -8.01
CA GLY A 304 -3.72 13.46 -7.60
C GLY A 304 -3.56 13.31 -6.07
N PRO A 305 -2.64 12.49 -5.58
CA PRO A 305 -2.41 12.30 -4.14
C PRO A 305 -1.62 13.43 -3.47
N PHE A 306 -1.12 14.41 -4.25
CA PHE A 306 -0.23 15.45 -3.77
C PHE A 306 -1.03 16.70 -3.40
N GLU A 307 -1.11 16.98 -2.11
CA GLU A 307 -1.65 18.23 -1.58
C GLU A 307 -0.58 19.30 -1.63
N LEU A 308 -0.84 20.38 -2.36
CA LEU A 308 0.10 21.49 -2.53
C LEU A 308 -0.13 22.60 -1.51
N GLY A 309 -1.26 22.57 -0.80
CA GLY A 309 -1.66 23.67 0.09
C GLY A 309 -1.88 24.95 -0.69
N SER A 310 -1.37 26.07 -0.14
CA SER A 310 -1.36 27.34 -0.84
C SER A 310 -0.37 27.31 -2.01
N VAL A 311 -0.72 27.98 -3.10
CA VAL A 311 0.11 28.01 -4.31
C VAL A 311 0.34 29.47 -4.75
N ALA A 312 1.48 29.69 -5.43
CA ALA A 312 1.78 30.91 -6.14
C ALA A 312 1.76 30.65 -7.66
N LEU A 313 1.35 31.64 -8.42
CA LEU A 313 1.33 31.60 -9.86
C LEU A 313 2.22 32.71 -10.45
N ALA A 314 3.28 32.35 -11.15
CA ALA A 314 4.18 33.26 -11.86
C ALA A 314 4.14 32.96 -13.36
N GLY A 315 3.37 33.77 -14.11
CA GLY A 315 3.13 33.52 -15.53
C GLY A 315 2.30 32.26 -15.76
N ASP A 316 2.92 31.22 -16.27
CA ASP A 316 2.35 29.88 -16.49
C ASP A 316 2.86 28.84 -15.45
N ARG A 317 3.67 29.26 -14.48
CA ARG A 317 4.25 28.36 -13.49
C ARG A 317 3.49 28.43 -12.18
N VAL A 318 3.02 27.27 -11.71
CA VAL A 318 2.48 27.10 -10.36
C VAL A 318 3.58 26.52 -9.47
N GLN A 319 3.67 27.05 -8.25
CA GLN A 319 4.61 26.60 -7.23
C GLN A 319 3.87 26.45 -5.90
N ALA A 320 4.08 25.34 -5.21
CA ALA A 320 3.59 25.19 -3.84
C ALA A 320 4.30 26.15 -2.90
N VAL A 321 3.53 26.81 -2.03
CA VAL A 321 4.07 27.64 -0.96
C VAL A 321 4.29 26.76 0.26
N PRO A 322 5.49 26.78 0.87
CA PRO A 322 5.76 25.99 2.06
C PRO A 322 4.76 26.27 3.17
N ALA A 323 4.21 25.22 3.78
CA ALA A 323 3.34 25.36 4.93
C ALA A 323 4.17 25.52 6.22
N ASP A 324 3.70 26.37 7.16
CA ASP A 324 4.34 26.51 8.48
C ASP A 324 4.35 25.20 9.28
N LYS A 325 3.34 24.37 9.07
CA LYS A 325 3.20 23.05 9.68
C LYS A 325 2.86 22.04 8.59
N PRO A 326 3.84 21.26 8.13
CA PRO A 326 3.58 20.25 7.13
C PRO A 326 2.63 19.17 7.67
N ALA A 327 1.58 18.88 6.91
CA ALA A 327 0.65 17.80 7.20
C ALA A 327 1.20 16.46 6.68
N LEU A 328 0.72 15.37 7.27
CA LEU A 328 1.05 14.02 6.87
C LEU A 328 -0.03 13.47 5.92
N TYR A 329 0.39 12.95 4.79
CA TYR A 329 -0.49 12.38 3.77
C TYR A 329 -0.12 10.93 3.47
N LEU A 330 -1.12 10.10 3.29
CA LEU A 330 -0.95 8.79 2.67
C LEU A 330 -0.97 8.99 1.15
N VAL A 331 0.21 8.86 0.53
CA VAL A 331 0.42 9.12 -0.90
C VAL A 331 0.09 7.88 -1.72
N GLY A 332 0.44 6.71 -1.19
CA GLY A 332 0.27 5.45 -1.93
C GLY A 332 0.58 4.22 -1.11
N TRP A 333 0.65 3.09 -1.80
CA TRP A 333 0.76 1.77 -1.23
C TRP A 333 1.72 0.91 -2.04
N CYS A 334 2.45 0.05 -1.33
CA CYS A 334 3.11 -1.08 -1.94
C CYS A 334 2.35 -2.34 -1.57
N SER A 335 2.16 -3.24 -2.52
CA SER A 335 1.46 -4.50 -2.31
C SER A 335 2.22 -5.66 -2.94
N ASP A 336 2.15 -6.82 -2.32
CA ASP A 336 2.63 -8.04 -2.95
C ASP A 336 1.52 -8.66 -3.79
N LEU A 337 1.88 -9.12 -4.99
CA LEU A 337 0.99 -9.90 -5.83
C LEU A 337 0.84 -11.30 -5.23
N VAL A 338 -0.38 -11.68 -4.90
CA VAL A 338 -0.66 -13.04 -4.48
C VAL A 338 -0.45 -13.99 -5.66
N PRO A 339 0.38 -15.03 -5.52
CA PRO A 339 0.61 -15.99 -6.60
C PRO A 339 -0.67 -16.75 -6.98
N LEU A 340 -0.63 -17.49 -8.08
CA LEU A 340 -1.75 -18.37 -8.46
C LEU A 340 -2.14 -19.25 -7.27
N SER A 341 -3.38 -19.14 -6.80
CA SER A 341 -3.85 -19.90 -5.63
C SER A 341 -5.39 -19.97 -5.54
N PRO A 342 -5.93 -21.14 -5.11
CA PRO A 342 -5.22 -22.41 -5.03
C PRO A 342 -4.82 -22.91 -6.42
N PHE A 343 -3.88 -23.85 -6.45
CA PHE A 343 -3.59 -24.62 -7.64
C PHE A 343 -4.64 -25.75 -7.80
N THR A 344 -4.96 -26.12 -9.03
CA THR A 344 -5.77 -27.32 -9.23
C THR A 344 -5.06 -28.53 -8.62
N PRO A 345 -5.73 -29.37 -7.81
CA PRO A 345 -5.17 -30.62 -7.39
C PRO A 345 -4.80 -31.40 -8.67
N GLY A 346 -3.52 -31.73 -8.83
CA GLY A 346 -3.10 -32.58 -9.95
C GLY A 346 -3.85 -33.91 -9.89
N ASN A 347 -4.47 -34.29 -11.00
CA ASN A 347 -5.01 -35.62 -11.19
C ASN A 347 -3.90 -36.68 -11.04
#